data_a664c0852d376c63a9146317652b2fda
#
_entry.id   a664c0852d376c63a9146317652b2fda
#
_cell.length_a   1.000
_cell.length_b   1.000
_cell.length_c   1.000
_cell.angle_alpha   90.00
_cell.angle_beta   90.00
_cell.angle_gamma   90.00
#
_symmetry.space_group_name_H-M   'P 1'
#
loop_
_entity.id
_entity.type
_entity.pdbx_description
1 polymer ?
#
loop_
_entity_poly.entity_id
_entity_poly.type
_entity_poly.pdbx_seq_one_letter_code
_entity_poly.pdbx_strand_id
1 'polypeptide(L)'
;ANNYGIEQTQSRLVMPMNNDIKLDEDALFHLVEHFKKGDVFSVSGKFFGFDGKTFLYGNRGGYFRNGHFYLYEKEPDDNSQTLFACGGAFMVDRKRYLELGGFDNLYHPLYYEEIDLSYRALKRGWQVHYEPKSIAYHKVQSTITKQEKKRSIELISARNNYLFVWKNIL
;
A
#
# COMPACT_ATOMS: atom_id res chain seq x y z
N ALA A 1 12.51 6.39 -6.43
CA ALA A 1 11.66 7.20 -7.34
C ALA A 1 10.51 7.86 -6.57
N ASN A 2 9.65 7.10 -5.84
CA ASN A 2 8.46 7.65 -5.19
C ASN A 2 8.76 8.73 -4.15
N ASN A 3 9.74 8.54 -3.24
CA ASN A 3 10.13 9.54 -2.25
C ASN A 3 10.47 10.88 -2.92
N TYR A 4 11.35 10.84 -3.93
CA TYR A 4 11.75 12.03 -4.66
C TYR A 4 10.57 12.72 -5.36
N GLY A 5 9.70 11.94 -6.03
CA GLY A 5 8.52 12.50 -6.69
C GLY A 5 7.59 13.23 -5.72
N ILE A 6 7.34 12.65 -4.55
CA ILE A 6 6.47 13.24 -3.51
C ILE A 6 7.12 14.49 -2.89
N GLU A 7 8.42 14.50 -2.70
CA GLU A 7 9.16 15.68 -2.20
C GLU A 7 9.02 16.89 -3.13
N GLN A 8 9.04 16.65 -4.45
CA GLN A 8 8.96 17.72 -5.46
C GLN A 8 7.54 18.28 -5.67
N THR A 9 6.50 17.67 -5.14
CA THR A 9 5.12 18.17 -5.27
C THR A 9 4.82 19.26 -4.25
N GLN A 10 3.77 20.08 -4.52
CA GLN A 10 3.23 21.06 -3.57
C GLN A 10 1.83 20.71 -3.10
N SER A 11 1.20 19.68 -3.64
CA SER A 11 -0.14 19.26 -3.31
C SER A 11 -0.22 18.70 -1.89
N ARG A 12 -1.33 18.95 -1.20
CA ARG A 12 -1.63 18.37 0.12
C ARG A 12 -1.74 16.85 0.05
N LEU A 13 -2.46 16.35 -0.95
CA LEU A 13 -2.63 14.93 -1.19
C LEU A 13 -1.83 14.52 -2.42
N VAL A 14 -1.16 13.39 -2.35
CA VAL A 14 -0.38 12.81 -3.44
C VAL A 14 -0.76 11.35 -3.62
N MET A 15 -0.66 10.86 -4.86
CA MET A 15 -1.00 9.49 -5.19
C MET A 15 0.16 8.85 -5.98
N PRO A 16 1.10 8.16 -5.32
CA PRO A 16 2.01 7.27 -6.04
C PRO A 16 1.19 6.18 -6.73
N MET A 17 1.47 5.96 -8.00
CA MET A 17 0.76 4.99 -8.81
C MET A 17 1.71 4.29 -9.78
N ASN A 18 1.60 2.98 -9.89
CA ASN A 18 2.34 2.19 -10.86
C ASN A 18 1.83 2.49 -12.28
N ASN A 19 2.71 2.39 -13.27
CA ASN A 19 2.40 2.68 -14.67
C ASN A 19 1.53 1.61 -15.37
N ASP A 20 1.25 0.50 -14.70
CA ASP A 20 0.38 -0.59 -15.14
C ASP A 20 -0.97 -0.62 -14.39
N ILE A 21 -1.37 0.53 -13.84
CA ILE A 21 -2.67 0.73 -13.18
C ILE A 21 -3.52 1.72 -13.96
N LYS A 22 -4.81 1.43 -14.05
CA LYS A 22 -5.86 2.31 -14.53
C LYS A 22 -6.87 2.51 -13.39
N LEU A 23 -7.24 3.76 -13.13
CA LEU A 23 -8.31 4.10 -12.18
C LEU A 23 -9.66 4.12 -12.90
N ASP A 24 -10.72 3.79 -12.16
CA ASP A 24 -12.08 4.06 -12.57
C ASP A 24 -12.39 5.57 -12.47
N GLU A 25 -13.44 6.04 -13.17
CA GLU A 25 -13.73 7.47 -13.32
C GLU A 25 -13.92 8.17 -11.96
N ASP A 26 -14.62 7.54 -11.02
CA ASP A 26 -14.92 8.10 -9.70
C ASP A 26 -13.90 7.72 -8.61
N ALA A 27 -12.86 6.95 -8.94
CA ALA A 27 -11.94 6.41 -7.96
C ALA A 27 -11.29 7.48 -7.07
N LEU A 28 -10.81 8.57 -7.67
CA LEU A 28 -10.19 9.66 -6.93
C LEU A 28 -11.16 10.39 -5.99
N PHE A 29 -12.39 10.58 -6.43
CA PHE A 29 -13.43 11.23 -5.62
C PHE A 29 -13.63 10.47 -4.30
N HIS A 30 -13.80 9.16 -4.37
CA HIS A 30 -13.99 8.32 -3.20
C HIS A 30 -12.79 8.35 -2.23
N LEU A 31 -11.56 8.37 -2.76
CA LEU A 31 -10.36 8.44 -1.91
C LEU A 31 -10.24 9.77 -1.17
N VAL A 32 -10.49 10.89 -1.87
CA VAL A 32 -10.35 12.24 -1.30
C VAL A 32 -11.31 12.49 -0.14
N GLU A 33 -12.53 11.94 -0.18
CA GLU A 33 -13.54 12.10 0.86
C GLU A 33 -13.04 11.69 2.26
N HIS A 34 -12.18 10.67 2.33
CA HIS A 34 -11.62 10.23 3.61
C HIS A 34 -10.75 11.28 4.31
N PHE A 35 -10.07 12.14 3.54
CA PHE A 35 -9.17 13.17 4.10
C PHE A 35 -9.89 14.42 4.64
N LYS A 36 -11.21 14.45 4.61
CA LYS A 36 -12.02 15.41 5.36
C LYS A 36 -11.92 15.17 6.86
N LYS A 37 -11.66 13.93 7.28
CA LYS A 37 -11.31 13.57 8.66
C LYS A 37 -9.85 13.89 8.91
N GLY A 38 -9.54 14.51 10.05
CA GLY A 38 -8.23 15.12 10.29
C GLY A 38 -7.06 14.15 10.55
N ASP A 39 -7.30 12.88 10.76
CA ASP A 39 -6.31 11.89 11.22
C ASP A 39 -5.95 10.80 10.17
N VAL A 40 -6.52 10.86 8.97
CA VAL A 40 -6.24 9.91 7.89
C VAL A 40 -4.86 10.16 7.29
N PHE A 41 -4.04 9.12 7.28
CA PHE A 41 -2.72 9.10 6.67
C PHE A 41 -2.78 8.73 5.19
N SER A 42 -3.41 7.60 4.90
CA SER A 42 -3.51 7.08 3.53
C SER A 42 -4.80 6.29 3.32
N VAL A 43 -5.19 6.21 2.06
CA VAL A 43 -6.36 5.46 1.59
C VAL A 43 -6.03 4.73 0.32
N SER A 44 -6.39 3.45 0.20
CA SER A 44 -6.32 2.69 -1.04
C SER A 44 -7.68 2.11 -1.40
N GLY A 45 -7.86 1.82 -2.68
CA GLY A 45 -9.08 1.26 -3.23
C GLY A 45 -9.08 -0.26 -3.40
N LYS A 46 -10.08 -0.74 -4.11
CA LYS A 46 -10.29 -2.11 -4.53
C LYS A 46 -9.64 -2.35 -5.90
N PHE A 47 -8.83 -3.40 -6.00
CA PHE A 47 -8.10 -3.70 -7.22
C PHE A 47 -8.66 -4.92 -7.93
N PHE A 48 -8.91 -4.76 -9.22
CA PHE A 48 -9.30 -5.82 -10.15
C PHE A 48 -8.24 -6.03 -11.24
N GLY A 49 -8.26 -7.19 -11.89
CA GLY A 49 -7.56 -7.39 -13.15
C GLY A 49 -8.13 -6.49 -14.25
N PHE A 50 -7.39 -6.32 -15.35
CA PHE A 50 -7.87 -5.54 -16.50
C PHE A 50 -9.10 -6.16 -17.20
N ASP A 51 -9.49 -7.39 -16.84
CA ASP A 51 -10.76 -8.00 -17.22
C ASP A 51 -11.97 -7.38 -16.51
N GLY A 52 -11.73 -6.53 -15.50
CA GLY A 52 -12.75 -5.89 -14.69
C GLY A 52 -13.56 -6.82 -13.80
N LYS A 53 -13.17 -8.10 -13.68
CA LYS A 53 -13.91 -9.16 -12.98
C LYS A 53 -13.09 -9.86 -11.91
N THR A 54 -11.83 -10.13 -12.20
CA THR A 54 -10.94 -10.84 -11.28
C THR A 54 -10.54 -9.91 -10.14
N PHE A 55 -11.05 -10.13 -8.93
CA PHE A 55 -10.56 -9.45 -7.73
C PHE A 55 -9.12 -9.84 -7.47
N LEU A 56 -8.25 -8.88 -7.23
CA LEU A 56 -6.83 -9.09 -6.99
C LEU A 56 -6.46 -8.88 -5.52
N TYR A 57 -6.77 -7.72 -4.97
CA TYR A 57 -6.48 -7.36 -3.59
C TYR A 57 -7.20 -6.06 -3.19
N GLY A 58 -7.21 -5.81 -1.88
CA GLY A 58 -7.84 -4.62 -1.32
C GLY A 58 -7.59 -4.49 0.18
N ASN A 59 -8.62 -4.78 0.98
CA ASN A 59 -8.57 -4.64 2.42
C ASN A 59 -7.74 -5.76 3.07
N ARG A 60 -6.76 -5.39 3.91
CA ARG A 60 -5.85 -6.35 4.53
C ARG A 60 -5.66 -6.12 6.02
N GLY A 61 -5.56 -7.22 6.74
CA GLY A 61 -5.09 -7.28 8.11
C GLY A 61 -3.73 -7.96 8.21
N GLY A 62 -3.15 -7.92 9.40
CA GLY A 62 -1.92 -8.64 9.67
C GLY A 62 -1.72 -8.89 11.16
N TYR A 63 -0.88 -9.87 11.48
CA TYR A 63 -0.52 -10.22 12.85
C TYR A 63 0.90 -10.79 12.94
N PHE A 64 1.49 -10.64 14.10
CA PHE A 64 2.79 -11.25 14.42
C PHE A 64 2.61 -12.61 15.08
N ARG A 65 3.34 -13.60 14.61
CA ARG A 65 3.37 -14.95 15.20
C ARG A 65 4.72 -15.62 14.96
N ASN A 66 5.32 -16.19 15.99
CA ASN A 66 6.56 -16.98 15.91
C ASN A 66 7.69 -16.27 15.13
N GLY A 67 7.89 -14.99 15.36
CA GLY A 67 8.96 -14.22 14.71
C GLY A 67 8.70 -13.84 13.25
N HIS A 68 7.48 -14.03 12.76
CA HIS A 68 7.04 -13.64 11.43
C HIS A 68 5.85 -12.70 11.49
N PHE A 69 5.69 -11.92 10.43
CA PHE A 69 4.51 -11.12 10.19
C PHE A 69 3.67 -11.75 9.08
N TYR A 70 2.40 -11.99 9.37
CA TYR A 70 1.46 -12.63 8.45
C TYR A 70 0.40 -11.64 8.01
N LEU A 71 0.05 -11.69 6.72
CA LEU A 71 -1.03 -10.93 6.13
C LEU A 71 -2.24 -11.83 5.90
N TYR A 72 -3.43 -11.26 5.98
CA TYR A 72 -4.68 -11.92 5.60
C TYR A 72 -5.60 -10.92 4.90
N GLU A 73 -6.43 -11.43 3.98
CA GLU A 73 -7.46 -10.64 3.32
C GLU A 73 -8.62 -10.44 4.31
N LYS A 74 -9.16 -9.21 4.32
CA LYS A 74 -10.41 -8.85 4.98
C LYS A 74 -11.53 -8.81 3.94
N GLU A 75 -12.78 -8.66 4.41
CA GLU A 75 -13.92 -8.56 3.50
C GLU A 75 -13.74 -7.39 2.50
N PRO A 76 -13.88 -7.65 1.19
CA PRO A 76 -13.54 -6.69 0.15
C PRO A 76 -14.54 -5.53 0.02
N ASP A 77 -15.70 -5.60 0.66
CA ASP A 77 -16.73 -4.56 0.65
C ASP A 77 -16.87 -3.83 1.99
N ASP A 78 -16.04 -4.17 2.97
CA ASP A 78 -16.00 -3.50 4.25
C ASP A 78 -15.18 -2.20 4.16
N ASN A 79 -15.86 -1.05 4.24
CA ASN A 79 -15.23 0.28 4.34
C ASN A 79 -14.68 0.47 5.74
N SER A 80 -13.51 -0.04 6.00
CA SER A 80 -12.89 -0.06 7.32
C SER A 80 -11.43 0.36 7.29
N GLN A 81 -10.83 0.45 8.47
CA GLN A 81 -9.38 0.56 8.59
C GLN A 81 -8.71 -0.71 8.02
N THR A 82 -7.71 -0.48 7.20
CA THR A 82 -6.82 -1.51 6.69
C THR A 82 -5.45 -1.42 7.37
N LEU A 83 -4.69 -2.50 7.35
CA LEU A 83 -3.33 -2.48 7.88
C LEU A 83 -2.40 -1.57 7.07
N PHE A 84 -2.56 -1.58 5.75
CA PHE A 84 -1.74 -0.76 4.86
C PHE A 84 -2.49 -0.42 3.58
N ALA A 85 -2.17 0.75 3.03
CA ALA A 85 -2.61 1.14 1.71
C ALA A 85 -1.79 0.40 0.65
N CYS A 86 -2.49 -0.31 -0.25
CA CYS A 86 -1.85 -1.14 -1.27
C CYS A 86 -0.98 -0.33 -2.22
N GLY A 87 0.29 -0.72 -2.39
CA GLY A 87 1.33 0.05 -3.07
C GLY A 87 1.19 0.22 -4.58
N GLY A 88 0.24 -0.48 -5.21
CA GLY A 88 -0.02 -0.28 -6.63
C GLY A 88 -0.55 1.13 -6.96
N ALA A 89 -1.46 1.63 -6.13
CA ALA A 89 -1.97 3.01 -6.15
C ALA A 89 -2.65 3.32 -4.82
N PHE A 90 -2.26 4.40 -4.15
CA PHE A 90 -2.89 4.86 -2.92
C PHE A 90 -2.76 6.36 -2.78
N MET A 91 -3.72 6.98 -2.13
CA MET A 91 -3.66 8.41 -1.82
C MET A 91 -3.11 8.59 -0.42
N VAL A 92 -2.24 9.59 -0.22
CA VAL A 92 -1.59 9.85 1.07
C VAL A 92 -1.51 11.35 1.36
N ASP A 93 -1.63 11.72 2.64
CA ASP A 93 -1.32 13.06 3.12
C ASP A 93 0.19 13.30 3.01
N ARG A 94 0.57 14.22 2.13
CA ARG A 94 1.97 14.51 1.81
C ARG A 94 2.77 14.94 3.04
N LYS A 95 2.19 15.80 3.88
CA LYS A 95 2.89 16.31 5.07
C LYS A 95 3.26 15.16 6.00
N ARG A 96 2.32 14.28 6.28
CA ARG A 96 2.54 13.11 7.13
C ARG A 96 3.50 12.09 6.52
N TYR A 97 3.43 11.93 5.19
CA TYR A 97 4.38 11.09 4.47
C TYR A 97 5.83 11.57 4.67
N LEU A 98 6.06 12.87 4.53
CA LEU A 98 7.38 13.48 4.73
C LEU A 98 7.83 13.44 6.19
N GLU A 99 6.90 13.63 7.15
CA GLU A 99 7.19 13.47 8.58
C GLU A 99 7.64 12.06 8.96
N LEU A 100 7.18 11.03 8.24
CA LEU A 100 7.64 9.65 8.39
C LEU A 100 8.98 9.39 7.67
N GLY A 101 9.47 10.30 6.83
CA GLY A 101 10.63 10.08 5.98
C GLY A 101 10.34 9.22 4.74
N GLY A 102 9.05 9.03 4.41
CA GLY A 102 8.62 8.27 3.23
C GLY A 102 8.88 6.76 3.31
N PHE A 103 9.01 6.13 2.16
CA PHE A 103 9.39 4.71 2.04
C PHE A 103 10.82 4.49 2.49
N ASP A 104 11.03 3.45 3.32
CA ASP A 104 12.35 3.09 3.80
C ASP A 104 13.11 2.24 2.77
N ASN A 105 14.32 2.67 2.42
CA ASN A 105 15.20 1.97 1.50
C ASN A 105 15.67 0.59 2.01
N LEU A 106 15.46 0.29 3.29
CA LEU A 106 15.74 -1.01 3.89
C LEU A 106 15.07 -2.17 3.12
N TYR A 107 13.89 -1.91 2.56
CA TYR A 107 13.09 -2.89 1.84
C TYR A 107 13.40 -3.00 0.33
N HIS A 108 14.43 -2.27 -0.14
CA HIS A 108 14.82 -2.35 -1.55
C HIS A 108 15.15 -3.79 -1.97
N PRO A 109 14.74 -4.25 -3.17
CA PRO A 109 14.13 -3.47 -4.25
C PRO A 109 12.60 -3.43 -4.24
N LEU A 110 11.90 -4.28 -3.45
CA LEU A 110 10.43 -4.37 -3.48
C LEU A 110 9.87 -5.14 -2.28
N TYR A 111 8.60 -4.88 -1.98
CA TYR A 111 7.77 -5.45 -0.92
C TYR A 111 8.14 -4.99 0.51
N TYR A 112 7.12 -4.80 1.32
CA TYR A 112 7.13 -4.33 2.70
C TYR A 112 7.29 -2.83 2.88
N GLU A 113 7.64 -2.05 1.86
CA GLU A 113 7.77 -0.60 1.96
C GLU A 113 6.46 0.08 2.34
N GLU A 114 5.33 -0.34 1.75
CA GLU A 114 4.00 0.20 2.07
C GLU A 114 3.49 -0.28 3.42
N ILE A 115 3.78 -1.55 3.76
CA ILE A 115 3.42 -2.15 5.04
C ILE A 115 4.13 -1.41 6.16
N ASP A 116 5.44 -1.20 6.03
CA ASP A 116 6.24 -0.46 7.00
C ASP A 116 5.80 0.99 7.16
N LEU A 117 5.59 1.67 6.03
CA LEU A 117 5.14 3.06 6.02
C LEU A 117 3.79 3.21 6.73
N SER A 118 2.82 2.36 6.39
CA SER A 118 1.50 2.37 7.01
C SER A 118 1.55 1.98 8.49
N TYR A 119 2.38 0.99 8.85
CA TYR A 119 2.56 0.57 10.23
C TYR A 119 3.17 1.70 11.10
N ARG A 120 4.15 2.45 10.56
CA ARG A 120 4.71 3.64 11.23
C ARG A 120 3.66 4.74 11.42
N ALA A 121 2.75 4.90 10.45
CA ALA A 121 1.63 5.83 10.56
C ALA A 121 0.65 5.41 11.66
N LEU A 122 0.26 4.14 11.69
CA LEU A 122 -0.61 3.57 12.74
C LEU A 122 -0.01 3.73 14.14
N LYS A 123 1.31 3.50 14.30
CA LYS A 123 2.02 3.73 15.59
C LYS A 123 1.98 5.17 16.06
N ARG A 124 1.76 6.15 15.18
CA ARG A 124 1.54 7.58 15.51
C ARG A 124 0.07 7.93 15.77
N GLY A 125 -0.83 6.95 15.72
CA GLY A 125 -2.26 7.16 15.89
C GLY A 125 -2.97 7.68 14.63
N TRP A 126 -2.29 7.71 13.48
CA TRP A 126 -2.93 8.05 12.21
C TRP A 126 -3.64 6.85 11.61
N GLN A 127 -4.67 7.10 10.81
CA GLN A 127 -5.51 6.06 10.24
C GLN A 127 -5.10 5.72 8.80
N VAL A 128 -5.16 4.44 8.48
CA VAL A 128 -5.00 3.91 7.12
C VAL A 128 -6.31 3.28 6.71
N HIS A 129 -6.91 3.77 5.64
CA HIS A 129 -8.26 3.38 5.23
C HIS A 129 -8.26 2.58 3.93
N TYR A 130 -9.28 1.77 3.79
CA TYR A 130 -9.67 1.10 2.57
C TYR A 130 -11.03 1.63 2.11
N GLU A 131 -11.16 1.94 0.83
CA GLU A 131 -12.39 2.43 0.19
C GLU A 131 -12.83 1.47 -0.94
N PRO A 132 -13.84 0.62 -0.70
CA PRO A 132 -14.27 -0.37 -1.69
C PRO A 132 -14.91 0.24 -2.95
N LYS A 133 -15.40 1.48 -2.90
CA LYS A 133 -15.96 2.20 -4.05
C LYS A 133 -14.89 2.80 -4.96
N SER A 134 -13.67 2.97 -4.46
CA SER A 134 -12.55 3.40 -5.28
C SER A 134 -11.96 2.18 -6.02
N ILE A 135 -12.27 2.06 -7.30
CA ILE A 135 -11.88 0.91 -8.12
C ILE A 135 -10.64 1.25 -8.95
N ALA A 136 -9.69 0.33 -8.96
CA ALA A 136 -8.50 0.37 -9.80
C ALA A 136 -8.32 -0.97 -10.54
N TYR A 137 -7.79 -0.91 -11.74
CA TYR A 137 -7.48 -2.08 -12.57
C TYR A 137 -5.98 -2.22 -12.70
N HIS A 138 -5.44 -3.40 -12.39
CA HIS A 138 -4.01 -3.68 -12.42
C HIS A 138 -3.67 -4.75 -13.45
N LYS A 139 -2.74 -4.46 -14.35
CA LYS A 139 -2.25 -5.41 -15.34
C LYS A 139 -1.21 -6.34 -14.70
N VAL A 140 -1.71 -7.31 -13.94
CA VAL A 140 -0.83 -8.33 -13.32
C VAL A 140 -0.27 -9.20 -14.45
N GLN A 141 0.99 -9.08 -14.80
CA GLN A 141 1.80 -10.01 -15.60
C GLN A 141 2.86 -9.35 -16.49
N SER A 142 3.03 -8.04 -16.47
CA SER A 142 3.98 -7.40 -17.39
C SER A 142 5.45 -7.64 -17.06
N THR A 143 5.79 -8.09 -15.84
CA THR A 143 7.19 -8.07 -15.39
C THR A 143 7.76 -9.42 -14.90
N ILE A 144 6.96 -10.45 -14.62
CA ILE A 144 7.44 -11.68 -13.96
C ILE A 144 7.07 -12.94 -14.78
N THR A 145 7.87 -13.28 -15.78
CA THR A 145 7.60 -14.44 -16.64
C THR A 145 8.61 -15.58 -16.52
N LYS A 146 9.60 -15.55 -15.63
CA LYS A 146 10.57 -16.64 -15.48
C LYS A 146 10.63 -17.16 -14.04
N GLN A 147 10.73 -18.49 -13.90
CA GLN A 147 10.77 -19.21 -12.62
C GLN A 147 11.92 -18.76 -11.70
N GLU A 148 13.07 -18.37 -12.26
CA GLU A 148 14.19 -17.79 -11.52
C GLU A 148 13.86 -16.45 -10.86
N LYS A 149 13.09 -15.59 -11.56
CA LYS A 149 12.61 -14.33 -10.99
C LYS A 149 11.63 -14.56 -9.83
N LYS A 150 10.77 -15.59 -9.92
CA LYS A 150 9.82 -15.93 -8.85
C LYS A 150 10.57 -16.30 -7.56
N ARG A 151 11.58 -17.18 -7.64
CA ARG A 151 12.40 -17.58 -6.47
C ARG A 151 13.12 -16.39 -5.83
N SER A 152 13.68 -15.51 -6.65
CA SER A 152 14.33 -14.29 -6.15
C SER A 152 13.36 -13.36 -5.41
N ILE A 153 12.13 -13.23 -5.91
CA ILE A 153 11.07 -12.42 -5.28
C ILE A 153 10.64 -13.03 -3.95
N GLU A 154 10.47 -14.35 -3.88
CA GLU A 154 10.13 -15.04 -2.63
C GLU A 154 11.22 -14.85 -1.56
N LEU A 155 12.49 -14.91 -1.93
CA LEU A 155 13.62 -14.68 -1.03
C LEU A 155 13.66 -13.21 -0.55
N ILE A 156 13.41 -12.25 -1.43
CA ILE A 156 13.34 -10.83 -1.07
C ILE A 156 12.18 -10.60 -0.10
N SER A 157 11.02 -11.14 -0.39
CA SER A 157 9.84 -11.01 0.48
C SER A 157 10.09 -11.64 1.86
N ALA A 158 10.69 -12.82 1.92
CA ALA A 158 11.05 -13.47 3.18
C ALA A 158 12.06 -12.63 3.97
N ARG A 159 13.14 -12.13 3.33
CA ARG A 159 14.10 -11.21 3.95
C ARG A 159 13.40 -9.99 4.53
N ASN A 160 12.53 -9.35 3.74
CA ASN A 160 11.85 -8.12 4.14
C ASN A 160 10.83 -8.36 5.26
N ASN A 161 10.22 -9.55 5.34
CA ASN A 161 9.41 -9.94 6.49
C ASN A 161 10.24 -9.92 7.78
N TYR A 162 11.41 -10.55 7.81
CA TYR A 162 12.30 -10.52 9.00
C TYR A 162 12.75 -9.10 9.34
N LEU A 163 13.16 -8.31 8.35
CA LEU A 163 13.56 -6.92 8.56
C LEU A 163 12.42 -6.08 9.15
N PHE A 164 11.18 -6.28 8.66
CA PHE A 164 9.99 -5.63 9.18
C PHE A 164 9.72 -6.02 10.63
N VAL A 165 9.79 -7.31 10.95
CA VAL A 165 9.62 -7.82 12.32
C VAL A 165 10.65 -7.20 13.25
N TRP A 166 11.94 -7.28 12.92
CA TRP A 166 13.01 -6.75 13.77
C TRP A 166 12.92 -5.23 13.97
N LYS A 167 12.60 -4.49 12.92
CA LYS A 167 12.45 -3.04 13.00
C LYS A 167 11.26 -2.60 13.87
N ASN A 168 10.18 -3.38 13.89
CA ASN A 168 8.90 -2.92 14.42
C ASN A 168 8.44 -3.59 15.74
N ILE A 169 9.02 -4.72 16.13
CA ILE A 169 8.71 -5.39 17.40
C ILE A 169 9.64 -4.92 18.56
N LEU A 170 10.85 -4.48 18.23
CA LEU A 170 11.79 -3.93 19.19
C LEU A 170 11.58 -2.43 19.34
#